data_f2b4d83f03a2e535215fc8ed0e0607ea
#
_entry.id   f2b4d83f03a2e535215fc8ed0e0607ea
#
_cell.length_a   1.000
_cell.length_b   1.000
_cell.length_c   1.000
_cell.angle_alpha   90.00
_cell.angle_beta   90.00
_cell.angle_gamma   90.00
#
_symmetry.space_group_name_H-M   'P 1'
#
loop_
_entity.id
_entity.type
_entity.pdbx_description
1 polymer ?
#
loop_
_entity_poly.entity_id
_entity_poly.type
_entity_poly.pdbx_seq_one_letter_code
_entity_poly.pdbx_strand_id
1 'polypeptide(L)'
;MTKHTYDMGLIGNCAFLGLIGTDTAVRWLCWPRFDSSFVFGSLLDDQKGGEFSIRPAAPEFRTSQYYQANTNVLCTEIDAPDGRYRVTDFAPRFAQYDRYYKPLMFIRKVEPLAGTPRVRVACRPMGQYGELELSRRRSSNHIAFLGLEEEIRLTTNIPLTYVLDEEDFVLNETKYLVLTYGAPLEAPLESTAEQFLRKTVDYWHKWVK
;
A
#
# COMPACT_ATOMS: atom_id res chain seq x y z
N MET A 1 -3.07 16.03 25.85
CA MET A 1 -2.05 15.62 24.85
C MET A 1 -2.17 14.11 24.68
N THR A 2 -2.69 13.65 23.55
CA THR A 2 -2.68 12.23 23.19
C THR A 2 -1.22 11.80 23.02
N LYS A 3 -0.82 10.78 23.77
CA LYS A 3 0.53 10.21 23.64
C LYS A 3 0.61 9.54 22.26
N HIS A 4 1.42 10.09 21.36
CA HIS A 4 1.67 9.44 20.07
C HIS A 4 2.45 8.14 20.33
N THR A 5 1.81 7.02 19.98
CA THR A 5 2.48 5.73 19.89
C THR A 5 2.93 5.57 18.45
N TYR A 6 4.24 5.40 18.22
CA TYR A 6 4.78 5.16 16.88
C TYR A 6 4.68 3.67 16.51
N ASP A 7 3.50 3.06 16.74
CA ASP A 7 3.22 1.68 16.39
C ASP A 7 3.00 1.56 14.87
N MET A 8 4.13 1.50 14.14
CA MET A 8 4.15 1.46 12.69
C MET A 8 5.17 0.44 12.21
N GLY A 9 4.79 -0.30 11.16
CA GLY A 9 5.72 -1.11 10.40
C GLY A 9 6.38 -0.29 9.28
N LEU A 10 7.62 -0.64 8.94
CA LEU A 10 8.36 -0.04 7.83
C LEU A 10 8.46 -1.04 6.68
N ILE A 11 8.09 -0.62 5.47
CA ILE A 11 8.41 -1.34 4.23
C ILE A 11 9.38 -0.51 3.39
N GLY A 12 10.16 -1.16 2.52
CA GLY A 12 11.05 -0.43 1.62
C GLY A 12 11.91 -1.36 0.78
N ASN A 13 12.52 -0.79 -0.26
CA ASN A 13 13.38 -1.52 -1.19
C ASN A 13 14.72 -0.82 -1.44
N CYS A 14 15.13 0.11 -0.57
CA CYS A 14 16.30 0.99 -0.68
C CYS A 14 16.23 2.02 -1.84
N ALA A 15 15.09 2.16 -2.52
CA ALA A 15 14.80 3.31 -3.37
C ALA A 15 13.82 4.25 -2.67
N PHE A 16 12.93 3.70 -1.84
CA PHE A 16 12.01 4.44 -0.98
C PHE A 16 11.67 3.61 0.27
N LEU A 17 10.99 4.23 1.21
CA LEU A 17 10.37 3.58 2.36
C LEU A 17 8.94 4.08 2.56
N GLY A 18 8.12 3.25 3.21
CA GLY A 18 6.80 3.61 3.71
C GLY A 18 6.64 3.21 5.17
N LEU A 19 6.02 4.07 5.98
CA LEU A 19 5.60 3.74 7.34
C LEU A 19 4.10 3.45 7.33
N ILE A 20 3.70 2.32 7.91
CA ILE A 20 2.33 1.81 7.86
C ILE A 20 1.84 1.58 9.28
N GLY A 21 0.76 2.25 9.65
CA GLY A 21 0.12 2.09 10.96
C GLY A 21 -0.57 0.73 11.10
N THR A 22 -0.85 0.34 12.34
CA THR A 22 -1.57 -0.91 12.64
C THR A 22 -3.00 -0.92 12.09
N ASP A 23 -3.56 0.25 11.74
CA ASP A 23 -4.83 0.43 11.03
C ASP A 23 -4.70 0.37 9.50
N THR A 24 -3.55 -0.09 8.99
CA THR A 24 -3.16 -0.19 7.58
C THR A 24 -2.95 1.14 6.86
N ALA A 25 -3.15 2.28 7.49
CA ALA A 25 -2.94 3.58 6.86
C ALA A 25 -1.45 3.86 6.65
N VAL A 26 -1.10 4.29 5.44
CA VAL A 26 0.26 4.77 5.13
C VAL A 26 0.47 6.12 5.80
N ARG A 27 1.35 6.17 6.80
CA ARG A 27 1.65 7.36 7.59
C ARG A 27 2.71 8.24 6.97
N TRP A 28 3.64 7.62 6.24
CA TRP A 28 4.73 8.31 5.58
C TRP A 28 5.16 7.60 4.32
N LEU A 29 5.30 8.30 3.22
CA LEU A 29 5.92 7.85 1.98
C LEU A 29 6.31 9.07 1.14
N CYS A 30 7.59 9.17 0.76
CA CYS A 30 8.11 10.19 -0.15
C CYS A 30 8.46 9.56 -1.49
N TRP A 31 8.09 10.22 -2.60
CA TRP A 31 8.48 9.87 -3.95
C TRP A 31 8.83 11.13 -4.74
N PRO A 32 9.75 11.05 -5.73
CA PRO A 32 10.52 9.86 -6.17
C PRO A 32 11.72 9.51 -5.27
N ARG A 33 12.12 10.37 -4.34
CA ARG A 33 13.30 10.20 -3.48
C ARG A 33 12.91 10.31 -2.02
N PHE A 34 13.80 9.86 -1.12
CA PHE A 34 13.59 9.97 0.34
C PHE A 34 13.45 11.42 0.84
N ASP A 35 14.09 12.37 0.15
CA ASP A 35 14.10 13.80 0.45
C ASP A 35 13.09 14.61 -0.38
N SER A 36 12.25 13.94 -1.17
CA SER A 36 11.16 14.58 -1.92
C SER A 36 9.97 14.90 -1.01
N SER A 37 9.04 15.71 -1.53
CA SER A 37 7.74 15.90 -0.90
C SER A 37 7.07 14.56 -0.63
N PHE A 38 6.39 14.45 0.50
CA PHE A 38 5.62 13.24 0.76
C PHE A 38 4.45 13.10 -0.24
N VAL A 39 4.12 11.86 -0.54
CA VAL A 39 2.90 11.44 -1.23
C VAL A 39 1.82 11.08 -0.21
N PHE A 40 2.25 10.49 0.91
CA PHE A 40 1.45 10.28 2.11
C PHE A 40 2.26 10.75 3.30
N GLY A 41 1.69 11.61 4.13
CA GLY A 41 2.38 12.31 5.20
C GLY A 41 1.52 12.59 6.43
N SER A 42 0.50 11.75 6.70
CA SER A 42 -0.35 11.90 7.89
C SER A 42 0.41 11.81 9.22
N LEU A 43 1.68 11.36 9.20
CA LEU A 43 2.60 11.46 10.34
C LEU A 43 2.84 12.91 10.77
N LEU A 44 2.80 13.86 9.83
CA LEU A 44 2.99 15.29 10.10
C LEU A 44 1.67 16.05 10.21
N ASP A 45 0.71 15.73 9.36
CA ASP A 45 -0.59 16.40 9.30
C ASP A 45 -1.68 15.42 8.86
N ASP A 46 -2.58 15.08 9.76
CA ASP A 46 -3.66 14.13 9.52
C ASP A 46 -4.69 14.65 8.51
N GLN A 47 -4.78 15.95 8.28
CA GLN A 47 -5.76 16.56 7.36
C GLN A 47 -5.19 16.71 5.95
N LYS A 48 -3.92 17.14 5.86
CA LYS A 48 -3.26 17.44 4.58
C LYS A 48 -2.33 16.32 4.11
N GLY A 49 -2.08 15.32 4.93
CA GLY A 49 -1.12 14.23 4.66
C GLY A 49 -1.58 13.20 3.62
N GLY A 50 -2.79 13.32 3.09
CA GLY A 50 -3.35 12.31 2.20
C GLY A 50 -3.68 11.01 2.94
N GLU A 51 -4.18 10.01 2.21
CA GLU A 51 -4.53 8.72 2.79
C GLU A 51 -4.31 7.57 1.80
N PHE A 52 -3.73 6.46 2.28
CA PHE A 52 -3.81 5.17 1.63
C PHE A 52 -4.04 4.11 2.69
N SER A 53 -5.28 3.69 2.83
CA SER A 53 -5.71 2.74 3.87
C SER A 53 -6.65 1.66 3.32
N ILE A 54 -6.73 0.54 4.05
CA ILE A 54 -7.63 -0.58 3.78
C ILE A 54 -8.27 -0.93 5.12
N ARG A 55 -9.39 -0.30 5.44
CA ARG A 55 -10.05 -0.40 6.74
C ARG A 55 -11.26 -1.31 6.70
N PRO A 56 -11.63 -1.97 7.80
CA PRO A 56 -12.91 -2.64 7.91
C PRO A 56 -14.04 -1.62 7.88
N ALA A 57 -15.21 -2.02 7.37
CA ALA A 57 -16.41 -1.19 7.41
C ALA A 57 -16.90 -0.98 8.85
N ALA A 58 -16.67 -1.97 9.72
CA ALA A 58 -17.02 -1.88 11.14
C ALA A 58 -16.07 -0.91 11.87
N PRO A 59 -16.61 -0.06 12.78
CA PRO A 59 -15.80 0.89 13.54
C PRO A 59 -14.93 0.23 14.62
N GLU A 60 -15.37 -0.92 15.14
CA GLU A 60 -14.66 -1.67 16.16
C GLU A 60 -13.96 -2.88 15.54
N PHE A 61 -12.66 -2.97 15.71
CA PHE A 61 -11.83 -4.07 15.20
C PHE A 61 -10.55 -4.20 16.02
N ARG A 62 -9.90 -5.35 15.89
CA ARG A 62 -8.58 -5.61 16.45
C ARG A 62 -7.58 -5.79 15.34
N THR A 63 -6.34 -5.42 15.60
CA THR A 63 -5.26 -5.59 14.64
C THR A 63 -4.06 -6.28 15.26
N SER A 64 -3.35 -7.03 14.43
CA SER A 64 -2.05 -7.59 14.74
C SER A 64 -1.12 -7.34 13.57
N GLN A 65 0.03 -6.72 13.82
CA GLN A 65 0.99 -6.39 12.78
C GLN A 65 2.33 -7.08 13.05
N TYR A 66 2.88 -7.71 12.03
CA TYR A 66 4.14 -8.46 12.12
C TYR A 66 4.84 -8.53 10.76
N TYR A 67 6.13 -8.80 10.77
CA TYR A 67 6.85 -9.09 9.54
C TYR A 67 6.83 -10.60 9.23
N GLN A 68 6.72 -10.93 7.95
CA GLN A 68 7.06 -12.28 7.52
C GLN A 68 8.52 -12.57 7.91
N ALA A 69 8.76 -13.75 8.51
CA ALA A 69 10.05 -14.09 9.12
C ALA A 69 11.24 -13.78 8.20
N ASN A 70 12.22 -13.03 8.73
CA ASN A 70 13.45 -12.65 8.03
C ASN A 70 13.24 -11.87 6.72
N THR A 71 12.18 -11.04 6.66
CA THR A 71 11.90 -10.21 5.48
C THR A 71 11.51 -8.78 5.86
N ASN A 72 11.46 -7.89 4.86
CA ASN A 72 10.80 -6.59 4.96
C ASN A 72 9.40 -6.63 4.29
N VAL A 73 8.67 -7.71 4.52
CA VAL A 73 7.27 -7.89 4.10
C VAL A 73 6.41 -7.79 5.35
N LEU A 74 5.58 -6.76 5.42
CA LEU A 74 4.75 -6.44 6.56
C LEU A 74 3.36 -7.06 6.39
N CYS A 75 2.89 -7.77 7.39
CA CYS A 75 1.54 -8.35 7.45
C CYS A 75 0.74 -7.64 8.55
N THR A 76 -0.45 -7.15 8.21
CA THR A 76 -1.40 -6.63 9.19
C THR A 76 -2.67 -7.47 9.10
N GLU A 77 -3.00 -8.20 10.15
CA GLU A 77 -4.27 -8.92 10.27
C GLU A 77 -5.30 -8.05 10.99
N ILE A 78 -6.48 -7.99 10.42
CA ILE A 78 -7.61 -7.24 10.94
C ILE A 78 -8.71 -8.24 11.29
N ASP A 79 -9.18 -8.18 12.52
CA ASP A 79 -10.28 -8.99 13.07
C ASP A 79 -11.46 -8.06 13.37
N ALA A 80 -12.48 -8.12 12.53
CA ALA A 80 -13.71 -7.32 12.61
C ALA A 80 -14.92 -8.23 12.82
N PRO A 81 -16.07 -7.70 13.29
CA PRO A 81 -17.26 -8.51 13.59
C PRO A 81 -17.79 -9.35 12.42
N ASP A 82 -17.62 -8.90 11.19
CA ASP A 82 -18.08 -9.54 9.96
C ASP A 82 -17.05 -10.51 9.35
N GLY A 83 -15.81 -10.49 9.83
CA GLY A 83 -14.77 -11.40 9.35
C GLY A 83 -13.36 -10.90 9.58
N ARG A 84 -12.41 -11.74 9.17
CA ARG A 84 -10.98 -11.47 9.32
C ARG A 84 -10.29 -11.46 7.96
N TYR A 85 -9.37 -10.51 7.78
CA TYR A 85 -8.57 -10.39 6.58
C TYR A 85 -7.14 -9.97 6.91
N ARG A 86 -6.23 -10.16 5.95
CA ARG A 86 -4.83 -9.75 6.04
C ARG A 86 -4.49 -8.79 4.93
N VAL A 87 -3.75 -7.75 5.27
CA VAL A 87 -3.05 -6.89 4.32
C VAL A 87 -1.56 -7.24 4.37
N THR A 88 -1.00 -7.61 3.23
CA THR A 88 0.44 -7.87 3.08
C THR A 88 1.04 -6.74 2.26
N ASP A 89 1.90 -5.96 2.88
CA ASP A 89 2.51 -4.74 2.34
C ASP A 89 3.99 -4.98 2.04
N PHE A 90 4.43 -4.65 0.83
CA PHE A 90 5.83 -4.76 0.46
C PHE A 90 6.23 -3.84 -0.70
N ALA A 91 7.53 -3.55 -0.77
CA ALA A 91 8.18 -2.88 -1.88
C ALA A 91 9.04 -3.91 -2.64
N PRO A 92 8.79 -4.17 -3.93
CA PRO A 92 9.53 -5.18 -4.69
C PRO A 92 11.03 -4.91 -4.68
N ARG A 93 11.81 -5.95 -4.32
CA ARG A 93 13.26 -5.96 -4.40
C ARG A 93 13.79 -7.37 -4.65
N PHE A 94 14.47 -7.57 -5.77
CA PHE A 94 15.07 -8.86 -6.13
C PHE A 94 16.14 -8.68 -7.22
N ALA A 95 17.02 -9.69 -7.34
CA ALA A 95 17.99 -9.73 -8.42
C ALA A 95 17.29 -10.01 -9.76
N GLN A 96 17.61 -9.20 -10.78
CA GLN A 96 17.11 -9.38 -12.13
C GLN A 96 18.27 -9.12 -13.09
N TYR A 97 18.74 -10.16 -13.78
CA TYR A 97 20.00 -10.14 -14.53
C TYR A 97 21.16 -9.69 -13.61
N ASP A 98 21.97 -8.75 -14.03
CA ASP A 98 23.10 -8.22 -13.26
C ASP A 98 22.73 -7.01 -12.37
N ARG A 99 21.45 -6.79 -12.11
CA ARG A 99 20.92 -5.63 -11.35
C ARG A 99 19.96 -6.07 -10.25
N TYR A 100 19.68 -5.13 -9.37
CA TYR A 100 18.54 -5.24 -8.44
C TYR A 100 17.35 -4.49 -9.02
N TYR A 101 16.23 -5.22 -9.21
CA TYR A 101 14.94 -4.61 -9.49
C TYR A 101 14.39 -4.01 -8.20
N LYS A 102 14.25 -2.70 -8.15
CA LYS A 102 13.78 -1.91 -7.00
C LYS A 102 13.01 -0.68 -7.47
N PRO A 103 11.85 -0.90 -8.08
CA PRO A 103 11.05 0.18 -8.65
C PRO A 103 10.45 1.08 -7.56
N LEU A 104 9.98 2.27 -7.93
CA LEU A 104 9.08 3.08 -7.13
C LEU A 104 7.68 2.46 -7.19
N MET A 105 7.52 1.36 -6.49
CA MET A 105 6.32 0.52 -6.51
C MET A 105 6.04 0.00 -5.10
N PHE A 106 4.82 0.25 -4.64
CA PHE A 106 4.30 -0.25 -3.39
C PHE A 106 3.13 -1.19 -3.68
N ILE A 107 3.22 -2.42 -3.20
CA ILE A 107 2.20 -3.47 -3.42
C ILE A 107 1.53 -3.80 -2.10
N ARG A 108 0.21 -3.83 -2.13
CA ARG A 108 -0.68 -4.24 -1.04
C ARG A 108 -1.54 -5.41 -1.53
N LYS A 109 -1.38 -6.57 -0.92
CA LYS A 109 -2.21 -7.75 -1.15
C LYS A 109 -3.20 -7.88 0.00
N VAL A 110 -4.49 -8.05 -0.31
CA VAL A 110 -5.57 -8.12 0.67
C VAL A 110 -6.27 -9.47 0.54
N GLU A 111 -6.22 -10.29 1.58
CA GLU A 111 -6.70 -11.66 1.57
C GLU A 111 -7.79 -11.87 2.63
N PRO A 112 -8.99 -12.36 2.28
CA PRO A 112 -9.95 -12.80 3.29
C PRO A 112 -9.41 -14.05 3.99
N LEU A 113 -9.49 -14.08 5.33
CA LEU A 113 -9.04 -15.20 6.14
C LEU A 113 -10.21 -16.00 6.74
N ALA A 114 -11.28 -15.32 7.14
CA ALA A 114 -12.45 -15.94 7.73
C ALA A 114 -13.67 -15.01 7.63
N GLY A 115 -14.87 -15.59 7.62
CA GLY A 115 -16.12 -14.83 7.53
C GLY A 115 -16.30 -14.16 6.16
N THR A 116 -17.00 -13.04 6.19
CA THR A 116 -17.30 -12.21 5.00
C THR A 116 -16.93 -10.74 5.28
N PRO A 117 -15.62 -10.44 5.48
CA PRO A 117 -15.21 -9.11 5.88
C PRO A 117 -15.61 -8.06 4.82
N ARG A 118 -16.14 -6.95 5.31
CA ARG A 118 -16.40 -5.76 4.47
C ARG A 118 -15.29 -4.76 4.69
N VAL A 119 -14.74 -4.28 3.59
CA VAL A 119 -13.58 -3.38 3.62
C VAL A 119 -13.85 -2.12 2.81
N ARG A 120 -13.17 -1.05 3.20
CA ARG A 120 -13.12 0.23 2.49
C ARG A 120 -11.68 0.55 2.13
N VAL A 121 -11.47 0.97 0.91
CA VAL A 121 -10.16 1.44 0.42
C VAL A 121 -10.22 2.93 0.18
N ALA A 122 -9.30 3.66 0.80
CA ALA A 122 -9.04 5.07 0.48
C ALA A 122 -7.66 5.18 -0.17
N CYS A 123 -7.55 5.95 -1.26
CA CYS A 123 -6.27 6.28 -1.88
C CYS A 123 -6.33 7.73 -2.40
N ARG A 124 -5.73 8.63 -1.63
CA ARG A 124 -5.69 10.08 -1.87
C ARG A 124 -4.26 10.59 -1.70
N PRO A 125 -3.37 10.34 -2.67
CA PRO A 125 -2.02 10.88 -2.61
C PRO A 125 -2.03 12.41 -2.75
N MET A 126 -1.08 13.06 -2.11
CA MET A 126 -0.90 14.52 -2.11
C MET A 126 0.45 14.88 -2.73
N GLY A 127 0.59 16.13 -3.11
CA GLY A 127 1.84 16.72 -3.56
C GLY A 127 2.23 17.95 -2.75
N GLN A 128 3.46 18.43 -2.95
CA GLN A 128 3.95 19.69 -2.37
C GLN A 128 3.71 19.80 -0.85
N TYR A 129 4.06 18.74 -0.11
CA TYR A 129 3.88 18.66 1.34
C TYR A 129 2.41 18.87 1.80
N GLY A 130 1.44 18.35 1.02
CA GLY A 130 0.02 18.43 1.32
C GLY A 130 -0.71 19.67 0.81
N GLU A 131 -0.02 20.57 0.11
CA GLU A 131 -0.63 21.77 -0.47
C GLU A 131 -1.27 21.53 -1.85
N LEU A 132 -0.91 20.41 -2.53
CA LEU A 132 -1.42 20.06 -3.85
C LEU A 132 -2.27 18.81 -3.80
N GLU A 133 -3.57 18.95 -4.03
CA GLU A 133 -4.45 17.82 -4.36
C GLU A 133 -4.21 17.38 -5.79
N LEU A 134 -3.97 16.06 -5.97
CA LEU A 134 -3.75 15.51 -7.30
C LEU A 134 -5.09 15.24 -7.99
N SER A 135 -5.19 15.64 -9.25
CA SER A 135 -6.37 15.34 -10.06
C SER A 135 -6.43 13.85 -10.41
N ARG A 136 -7.64 13.27 -10.43
CA ARG A 136 -7.85 11.85 -10.65
C ARG A 136 -8.35 11.59 -12.06
N ARG A 137 -7.73 10.65 -12.77
CA ARG A 137 -8.19 10.16 -14.07
C ARG A 137 -8.43 8.65 -13.98
N ARG A 138 -9.68 8.26 -14.18
CA ARG A 138 -10.08 6.84 -14.23
C ARG A 138 -9.73 6.25 -15.58
N SER A 139 -9.24 5.03 -15.59
CA SER A 139 -9.04 4.19 -16.75
C SER A 139 -9.78 2.84 -16.59
N SER A 140 -9.43 1.80 -17.35
CA SER A 140 -10.10 0.49 -17.29
C SER A 140 -9.82 -0.28 -16.00
N ASN A 141 -8.55 -0.29 -15.56
CA ASN A 141 -8.07 -1.06 -14.38
C ASN A 141 -7.16 -0.26 -13.46
N HIS A 142 -7.07 1.07 -13.63
CA HIS A 142 -6.25 1.92 -12.79
C HIS A 142 -6.83 3.33 -12.63
N ILE A 143 -6.38 3.98 -11.58
CA ILE A 143 -6.60 5.40 -11.30
C ILE A 143 -5.25 6.08 -11.44
N ALA A 144 -5.13 7.08 -12.31
CA ALA A 144 -3.96 7.94 -12.40
C ALA A 144 -4.20 9.21 -11.59
N PHE A 145 -3.21 9.59 -10.76
CA PHE A 145 -3.17 10.83 -10.00
C PHE A 145 -2.15 11.76 -10.66
N LEU A 146 -2.62 12.91 -11.09
CA LEU A 146 -1.88 13.86 -11.94
C LEU A 146 -1.63 15.17 -11.18
N GLY A 147 -0.49 15.82 -11.47
CA GLY A 147 -0.09 17.09 -10.88
C GLY A 147 1.34 17.10 -10.33
N LEU A 148 1.98 15.94 -10.25
CA LEU A 148 3.41 15.82 -9.97
C LEU A 148 4.21 15.77 -11.28
N GLU A 149 5.54 15.70 -11.18
CA GLU A 149 6.44 15.55 -12.32
C GLU A 149 6.12 14.29 -13.14
N GLU A 150 5.88 13.19 -12.44
CA GLU A 150 5.40 11.94 -13.01
C GLU A 150 4.05 11.56 -12.40
N GLU A 151 3.24 10.77 -13.11
CA GLU A 151 1.96 10.32 -12.58
C GLU A 151 2.14 9.26 -11.49
N ILE A 152 1.31 9.32 -10.46
CA ILE A 152 1.10 8.20 -9.56
C ILE A 152 -0.04 7.37 -10.11
N ARG A 153 0.13 6.05 -10.17
CA ARG A 153 -0.90 5.15 -10.69
C ARG A 153 -1.22 4.07 -9.68
N LEU A 154 -2.49 3.92 -9.37
CA LEU A 154 -3.04 2.80 -8.62
C LEU A 154 -3.68 1.81 -9.59
N THR A 155 -3.05 0.64 -9.77
CA THR A 155 -3.60 -0.48 -10.54
C THR A 155 -4.19 -1.51 -9.57
N THR A 156 -5.43 -1.96 -9.81
CA THR A 156 -6.13 -2.86 -8.89
C THR A 156 -7.16 -3.73 -9.62
N ASN A 157 -7.49 -4.90 -9.05
CA ASN A 157 -8.63 -5.75 -9.43
C ASN A 157 -9.88 -5.47 -8.58
N ILE A 158 -9.87 -4.43 -7.76
CA ILE A 158 -11.07 -3.89 -7.12
C ILE A 158 -11.81 -3.03 -8.15
N PRO A 159 -13.14 -3.12 -8.28
CA PRO A 159 -13.88 -2.16 -9.11
C PRO A 159 -13.55 -0.72 -8.70
N LEU A 160 -13.11 0.08 -9.67
CA LEU A 160 -12.53 1.40 -9.39
C LEU A 160 -13.51 2.37 -8.70
N THR A 161 -14.82 2.16 -8.87
CA THR A 161 -15.85 2.94 -8.18
C THR A 161 -15.74 2.81 -6.67
N TYR A 162 -15.51 1.60 -6.14
CA TYR A 162 -15.34 1.40 -4.70
C TYR A 162 -14.12 2.15 -4.13
N VAL A 163 -13.06 2.30 -4.93
CA VAL A 163 -11.88 3.06 -4.50
C VAL A 163 -12.09 4.57 -4.66
N LEU A 164 -12.75 5.01 -5.76
CA LEU A 164 -12.98 6.43 -6.05
C LEU A 164 -14.01 7.06 -5.10
N ASP A 165 -15.06 6.30 -4.80
CA ASP A 165 -16.19 6.75 -3.97
C ASP A 165 -16.03 6.31 -2.51
N GLU A 166 -14.95 5.56 -2.21
CA GLU A 166 -14.62 5.01 -0.87
C GLU A 166 -15.78 4.22 -0.25
N GLU A 167 -16.42 3.41 -1.08
CA GLU A 167 -17.54 2.56 -0.65
C GLU A 167 -17.08 1.25 -0.04
N ASP A 168 -17.89 0.74 0.90
CA ASP A 168 -17.66 -0.57 1.50
C ASP A 168 -18.01 -1.69 0.52
N PHE A 169 -17.15 -2.69 0.40
CA PHE A 169 -17.42 -3.88 -0.39
C PHE A 169 -17.05 -5.16 0.37
N VAL A 170 -17.68 -6.27 0.00
CA VAL A 170 -17.37 -7.58 0.57
C VAL A 170 -16.06 -8.10 -0.04
N LEU A 171 -15.11 -8.44 0.82
CA LEU A 171 -13.85 -9.05 0.42
C LEU A 171 -14.04 -10.58 0.37
N ASN A 172 -14.41 -11.10 -0.79
CA ASN A 172 -14.68 -12.53 -1.02
C ASN A 172 -13.53 -13.26 -1.72
N GLU A 173 -12.55 -12.54 -2.22
CA GLU A 173 -11.36 -13.06 -2.91
C GLU A 173 -10.17 -12.12 -2.68
N THR A 174 -8.97 -12.62 -2.97
CA THR A 174 -7.75 -11.80 -2.87
C THR A 174 -7.79 -10.60 -3.80
N LYS A 175 -7.50 -9.44 -3.25
CA LYS A 175 -7.38 -8.18 -3.98
C LYS A 175 -5.95 -7.66 -3.94
N TYR A 176 -5.57 -6.98 -5.03
CA TYR A 176 -4.24 -6.39 -5.18
C TYR A 176 -4.37 -4.91 -5.49
N LEU A 177 -3.53 -4.12 -4.83
CA LEU A 177 -3.38 -2.69 -5.06
C LEU A 177 -1.90 -2.43 -5.31
N VAL A 178 -1.57 -1.99 -6.50
CA VAL A 178 -0.19 -1.67 -6.90
C VAL A 178 -0.12 -0.19 -7.18
N LEU A 179 0.55 0.54 -6.31
CA LEU A 179 0.82 1.96 -6.47
C LEU A 179 2.20 2.12 -7.09
N THR A 180 2.31 2.92 -8.16
CA THR A 180 3.57 3.19 -8.87
C THR A 180 3.76 4.68 -9.09
N TYR A 181 5.02 5.11 -9.24
CA TYR A 181 5.40 6.45 -9.64
C TYR A 181 6.17 6.39 -10.96
N GLY A 182 5.68 7.08 -11.98
CA GLY A 182 6.23 7.11 -13.33
C GLY A 182 5.96 5.83 -14.11
N ALA A 183 6.77 4.79 -13.89
CA ALA A 183 6.66 3.53 -14.64
C ALA A 183 5.44 2.69 -14.20
N PRO A 184 4.49 2.41 -15.11
CA PRO A 184 3.32 1.60 -14.80
C PRO A 184 3.67 0.11 -14.65
N LEU A 185 2.74 -0.66 -14.06
CA LEU A 185 2.79 -2.11 -14.12
C LEU A 185 2.24 -2.56 -15.50
N GLU A 186 3.13 -3.04 -16.37
CA GLU A 186 2.79 -3.46 -17.76
C GLU A 186 2.49 -4.96 -17.90
N ALA A 187 2.22 -5.66 -16.81
CA ALA A 187 2.02 -7.10 -16.78
C ALA A 187 0.71 -7.46 -16.05
N PRO A 188 0.18 -8.68 -16.20
CA PRO A 188 -1.02 -9.11 -15.49
C PRO A 188 -0.86 -8.93 -13.97
N LEU A 189 -1.80 -8.20 -13.36
CA LEU A 189 -1.71 -7.70 -11.99
C LEU A 189 -1.44 -8.81 -10.97
N GLU A 190 -2.33 -9.80 -10.90
CA GLU A 190 -2.31 -10.82 -9.84
C GLU A 190 -1.06 -11.70 -9.90
N SER A 191 -0.78 -12.27 -11.07
CA SER A 191 0.38 -13.15 -11.26
C SER A 191 1.71 -12.41 -11.04
N THR A 192 1.76 -11.14 -11.41
CA THR A 192 2.97 -10.31 -11.22
C THR A 192 3.16 -9.93 -9.76
N ALA A 193 2.09 -9.52 -9.06
CA ALA A 193 2.17 -9.22 -7.64
C ALA A 193 2.63 -10.45 -6.82
N GLU A 194 2.08 -11.62 -7.10
CA GLU A 194 2.50 -12.88 -6.46
C GLU A 194 3.95 -13.26 -6.80
N GLN A 195 4.36 -13.09 -8.04
CA GLN A 195 5.75 -13.35 -8.43
C GLN A 195 6.71 -12.37 -7.73
N PHE A 196 6.35 -11.10 -7.64
CA PHE A 196 7.17 -10.08 -6.98
C PHE A 196 7.25 -10.33 -5.48
N LEU A 197 6.17 -10.75 -4.84
CA LEU A 197 6.17 -11.14 -3.44
C LEU A 197 7.16 -12.28 -3.19
N ARG A 198 7.04 -13.39 -3.93
CA ARG A 198 7.96 -14.53 -3.79
C ARG A 198 9.43 -14.11 -3.99
N LYS A 199 9.72 -13.40 -5.08
CA LYS A 199 11.09 -12.94 -5.37
C LYS A 199 11.64 -11.99 -4.29
N THR A 200 10.79 -11.14 -3.72
CA THR A 200 11.17 -10.21 -2.64
C THR A 200 11.47 -10.97 -1.34
N VAL A 201 10.63 -11.95 -0.99
CA VAL A 201 10.87 -12.84 0.16
C VAL A 201 12.18 -13.60 -0.02
N ASP A 202 12.41 -14.22 -1.18
CA ASP A 202 13.64 -14.94 -1.50
C ASP A 202 14.88 -14.04 -1.43
N TYR A 203 14.75 -12.76 -1.85
CA TYR A 203 15.81 -11.77 -1.75
C TYR A 203 16.18 -11.53 -0.28
N TRP A 204 15.21 -11.23 0.57
CA TRP A 204 15.45 -10.95 1.98
C TRP A 204 16.03 -12.17 2.72
N HIS A 205 15.53 -13.38 2.45
CA HIS A 205 16.08 -14.61 3.00
C HIS A 205 17.54 -14.87 2.60
N LYS A 206 17.95 -14.43 1.42
CA LYS A 206 19.36 -14.52 1.00
C LYS A 206 20.22 -13.42 1.65
N TRP A 207 19.62 -12.27 1.94
CA TRP A 207 20.34 -11.13 2.51
C TRP A 207 20.65 -11.33 4.00
N VAL A 208 19.82 -12.01 4.76
CA VAL A 208 20.01 -12.26 6.21
C VAL A 208 20.81 -13.56 6.51
N LYS A 209 21.25 -14.29 5.49
CA LYS A 209 22.17 -15.43 5.64
C LYS A 209 23.61 -14.97 5.73
#